data_58880aba526e3d9b558e976ad0938153
#
_entry.id   58880aba526e3d9b558e976ad0938153
#
_cell.length_a   1.000
_cell.length_b   1.000
_cell.length_c   1.000
_cell.angle_alpha   90.00
_cell.angle_beta   90.00
_cell.angle_gamma   90.00
#
_symmetry.space_group_name_H-M   'P 1'
#
loop_
_entity.id
_entity.type
_entity.pdbx_description
1 polymer ?
#
loop_
_entity_poly.entity_id
_entity_poly.type
_entity_poly.pdbx_seq_one_letter_code
_entity_poly.pdbx_strand_id
1 'polypeptide(L)'
;MLYIVPENQAYPSGSSEMEAENVTEKLSCGGHKVTIRTFGYFDVFVDGRPIAFRNKKSKELFALLVDRRGGFVTSEEAISFLWEDEPASPVIYSRYRKVALRLKNLLEEYEIADVVEAVDGKRRIICERVNCDLYDYLTGIEKYSQLFKGSYLTNYSWGETTLGELYN
;
A
#
# COMPACT_ATOMS: atom_id res chain seq x y z
N MET A 1 8.25 -11.35 9.94
CA MET A 1 7.54 -12.32 9.11
C MET A 1 7.01 -11.64 7.86
N LEU A 2 7.18 -12.27 6.76
CA LEU A 2 6.78 -11.70 5.49
C LEU A 2 5.36 -12.11 5.13
N TYR A 3 4.61 -11.17 4.59
CA TYR A 3 3.29 -11.41 4.02
C TYR A 3 3.42 -12.05 2.64
N ILE A 4 4.40 -12.92 2.45
CA ILE A 4 4.73 -13.40 1.12
C ILE A 4 3.84 -14.54 0.67
N VAL A 5 3.31 -15.29 1.60
CA VAL A 5 2.68 -16.55 1.29
C VAL A 5 1.17 -16.51 1.45
N PRO A 6 0.54 -15.38 1.20
CA PRO A 6 -0.92 -15.33 1.27
C PRO A 6 -1.58 -16.24 0.26
N GLU A 7 -0.92 -16.48 -0.85
CA GLU A 7 -1.48 -17.36 -1.87
C GLU A 7 -1.73 -18.78 -1.37
N ASN A 8 -0.91 -19.22 -0.43
CA ASN A 8 -1.07 -20.57 0.13
C ASN A 8 -1.84 -20.57 1.45
N GLN A 9 -1.93 -19.41 2.09
CA GLN A 9 -2.59 -19.30 3.39
C GLN A 9 -3.95 -18.66 3.32
N ALA A 10 -4.12 -17.72 2.40
CA ALA A 10 -5.37 -17.01 2.24
C ALA A 10 -6.45 -17.86 1.55
N TYR A 11 -6.03 -18.86 0.79
CA TYR A 11 -6.93 -19.68 0.01
C TYR A 11 -6.91 -21.10 0.53
N PRO A 12 -7.96 -21.53 1.25
CA PRO A 12 -8.00 -22.87 1.80
C PRO A 12 -7.88 -23.91 0.70
N SER A 13 -7.06 -24.91 0.95
CA SER A 13 -7.01 -26.06 0.06
C SER A 13 -8.36 -26.76 0.10
N GLY A 14 -8.86 -27.17 -1.04
CA GLY A 14 -10.18 -27.78 -1.11
C GLY A 14 -11.32 -26.80 -1.22
N SER A 15 -11.02 -25.52 -1.45
CA SER A 15 -12.05 -24.55 -1.81
C SER A 15 -12.79 -25.03 -3.03
N SER A 16 -14.06 -24.73 -3.11
CA SER A 16 -14.84 -25.06 -4.30
C SER A 16 -14.28 -24.30 -5.51
N GLU A 17 -14.47 -24.85 -6.69
CA GLU A 17 -14.06 -24.17 -7.92
C GLU A 17 -14.67 -22.78 -8.03
N MET A 18 -15.86 -22.59 -7.52
CA MET A 18 -16.52 -21.29 -7.52
C MET A 18 -15.79 -20.25 -6.68
N GLU A 19 -15.22 -20.64 -5.53
CA GLU A 19 -14.42 -19.74 -4.72
C GLU A 19 -13.11 -19.39 -5.41
N ALA A 20 -12.50 -20.35 -6.09
CA ALA A 20 -11.28 -20.11 -6.84
C ALA A 20 -11.51 -19.13 -7.99
N GLU A 21 -12.66 -19.18 -8.64
CA GLU A 21 -13.01 -18.27 -9.71
C GLU A 21 -13.18 -16.83 -9.23
N ASN A 22 -13.59 -16.64 -7.98
CA ASN A 22 -13.79 -15.33 -7.39
C ASN A 22 -12.49 -14.69 -6.87
N VAL A 23 -11.40 -15.44 -6.89
CA VAL A 23 -10.10 -14.97 -6.41
C VAL A 23 -9.22 -14.69 -7.60
N THR A 24 -9.42 -13.52 -8.19
CA THR A 24 -8.58 -13.07 -9.29
C THR A 24 -7.37 -12.35 -8.73
N GLU A 25 -6.19 -12.87 -9.03
CA GLU A 25 -4.94 -12.23 -8.72
C GLU A 25 -4.85 -10.94 -9.52
N LYS A 26 -4.51 -9.84 -8.83
CA LYS A 26 -4.37 -8.54 -9.46
C LYS A 26 -2.94 -8.35 -9.92
N LEU A 27 -2.78 -7.80 -11.11
CA LEU A 27 -1.46 -7.57 -11.70
C LEU A 27 -1.32 -6.11 -12.13
N SER A 28 -0.08 -5.62 -12.14
CA SER A 28 0.25 -4.36 -12.76
C SER A 28 0.06 -4.47 -14.29
N CYS A 29 0.10 -3.36 -14.99
CA CYS A 29 -0.03 -3.36 -16.46
C CYS A 29 1.08 -4.17 -17.13
N GLY A 30 2.26 -4.21 -16.51
CA GLY A 30 3.38 -5.02 -16.98
C GLY A 30 3.32 -6.49 -16.61
N GLY A 31 2.27 -6.93 -15.92
CA GLY A 31 2.09 -8.32 -15.53
C GLY A 31 2.78 -8.73 -14.23
N HIS A 32 3.28 -7.77 -13.45
CA HIS A 32 3.92 -8.06 -12.17
C HIS A 32 2.89 -8.12 -11.04
N LYS A 33 3.09 -9.07 -10.13
CA LYS A 33 2.28 -9.19 -8.91
C LYS A 33 2.86 -8.28 -7.84
N VAL A 34 2.12 -7.25 -7.46
CA VAL A 34 2.51 -6.36 -6.38
C VAL A 34 1.71 -6.74 -5.14
N THR A 35 2.39 -7.15 -4.09
CA THR A 35 1.77 -7.55 -2.82
C THR A 35 2.16 -6.54 -1.75
N ILE A 36 1.17 -6.05 -1.01
CA ILE A 36 1.37 -5.01 0.00
C ILE A 36 0.93 -5.54 1.35
N ARG A 37 1.84 -5.50 2.32
CA ARG A 37 1.55 -5.84 3.70
C ARG A 37 1.33 -4.55 4.47
N THR A 38 0.15 -4.41 5.07
CA THR A 38 -0.18 -3.30 5.96
C THR A 38 -0.38 -3.76 7.40
N PHE A 39 -0.78 -5.01 7.60
CA PHE A 39 -0.97 -5.56 8.94
C PHE A 39 0.38 -5.93 9.56
N GLY A 40 0.81 -5.15 10.55
CA GLY A 40 2.15 -5.16 11.07
C GLY A 40 2.99 -4.06 10.42
N TYR A 41 4.22 -4.36 10.05
CA TYR A 41 5.08 -3.43 9.33
C TYR A 41 4.67 -3.31 7.87
N PHE A 42 4.75 -2.09 7.36
CA PHE A 42 4.49 -1.84 5.95
C PHE A 42 5.65 -2.36 5.10
N ASP A 43 5.32 -3.23 4.15
CA ASP A 43 6.27 -3.70 3.15
C ASP A 43 5.56 -3.96 1.83
N VAL A 44 6.33 -3.89 0.75
CA VAL A 44 5.84 -4.09 -0.62
C VAL A 44 6.72 -5.13 -1.30
N PHE A 45 6.08 -6.05 -2.00
CA PHE A 45 6.76 -7.15 -2.70
C PHE A 45 6.36 -7.12 -4.17
N VAL A 46 7.34 -7.35 -5.05
CA VAL A 46 7.10 -7.51 -6.48
C VAL A 46 7.50 -8.93 -6.84
N ASP A 47 6.53 -9.70 -7.35
CA ASP A 47 6.72 -11.11 -7.69
C ASP A 47 7.34 -11.91 -6.53
N GLY A 48 6.91 -11.61 -5.32
CA GLY A 48 7.34 -12.30 -4.10
C GLY A 48 8.64 -11.78 -3.49
N ARG A 49 9.27 -10.76 -4.08
CA ARG A 49 10.53 -10.20 -3.58
C ARG A 49 10.30 -8.81 -3.01
N PRO A 50 10.85 -8.51 -1.81
CA PRO A 50 10.65 -7.19 -1.22
C PRO A 50 11.33 -6.09 -2.01
N ILE A 51 10.66 -4.95 -2.08
CA ILE A 51 11.25 -3.74 -2.68
C ILE A 51 12.26 -3.15 -1.69
N ALA A 52 13.43 -2.80 -2.18
CA ALA A 52 14.44 -2.10 -1.39
C ALA A 52 14.18 -0.59 -1.45
N PHE A 53 13.42 -0.06 -0.51
CA PHE A 53 13.22 1.37 -0.38
C PHE A 53 14.51 2.02 0.16
N ARG A 54 15.11 2.90 -0.64
CA ARG A 54 16.34 3.59 -0.24
C ARG A 54 16.07 4.88 0.50
N ASN A 55 14.81 5.34 0.46
CA ASN A 55 14.39 6.58 1.11
C ASN A 55 13.18 6.31 1.98
N LYS A 56 13.32 6.60 3.27
CA LYS A 56 12.26 6.32 4.26
C LYS A 56 10.98 7.11 3.98
N LYS A 57 11.10 8.37 3.57
CA LYS A 57 9.95 9.21 3.28
C LYS A 57 9.22 8.79 2.02
N SER A 58 9.93 8.23 1.04
CA SER A 58 9.29 7.66 -0.15
C SER A 58 8.49 6.42 0.20
N LYS A 59 9.00 5.58 1.10
CA LYS A 59 8.27 4.43 1.61
C LYS A 59 7.02 4.88 2.36
N GLU A 60 7.15 5.89 3.21
CA GLU A 60 6.04 6.45 3.97
C GLU A 60 4.98 7.04 3.06
N LEU A 61 5.39 7.76 2.01
CA LEU A 61 4.43 8.28 1.03
C LEU A 61 3.64 7.17 0.38
N PHE A 62 4.30 6.09 -0.02
CA PHE A 62 3.59 4.96 -0.62
C PHE A 62 2.61 4.33 0.38
N ALA A 63 3.02 4.17 1.64
CA ALA A 63 2.13 3.68 2.69
C ALA A 63 0.90 4.57 2.87
N LEU A 64 1.08 5.88 2.79
CA LEU A 64 -0.04 6.82 2.89
C LEU A 64 -1.03 6.64 1.73
N LEU A 65 -0.52 6.46 0.50
CA LEU A 65 -1.39 6.20 -0.65
C LEU A 65 -2.16 4.90 -0.49
N VAL A 66 -1.49 3.88 0.04
CA VAL A 66 -2.13 2.58 0.32
C VAL A 66 -3.25 2.75 1.35
N ASP A 67 -2.99 3.47 2.43
CA ASP A 67 -3.97 3.74 3.49
C ASP A 67 -5.20 4.46 2.97
N ARG A 68 -5.04 5.34 1.98
CA ARG A 68 -6.14 6.09 1.37
C ARG A 68 -6.98 5.29 0.38
N ARG A 69 -6.60 4.09 0.09
CA ARG A 69 -7.44 3.10 -0.62
C ARG A 69 -8.01 3.60 -1.95
N GLY A 70 -7.17 4.26 -2.75
CA GLY A 70 -7.56 4.78 -4.04
C GLY A 70 -8.04 6.24 -4.02
N GLY A 71 -8.20 6.83 -2.84
CA GLY A 71 -8.48 8.26 -2.72
C GLY A 71 -7.25 9.09 -3.07
N PHE A 72 -7.46 10.19 -3.77
CA PHE A 72 -6.36 11.10 -4.09
C PHE A 72 -5.82 11.78 -2.85
N VAL A 73 -4.51 11.87 -2.77
CA VAL A 73 -3.79 12.58 -1.72
C VAL A 73 -3.12 13.80 -2.35
N THR A 74 -3.45 14.98 -1.85
CA THR A 74 -2.83 16.23 -2.32
C THR A 74 -1.44 16.39 -1.73
N SER A 75 -0.65 17.29 -2.31
CA SER A 75 0.68 17.63 -1.77
C SER A 75 0.58 18.11 -0.32
N GLU A 76 -0.40 18.97 -0.04
CA GLU A 76 -0.61 19.53 1.29
C GLU A 76 -0.94 18.45 2.31
N GLU A 77 -1.82 17.53 1.95
CA GLU A 77 -2.16 16.41 2.83
C GLU A 77 -0.95 15.52 3.10
N ALA A 78 -0.22 15.14 2.04
CA ALA A 78 0.96 14.31 2.18
C ALA A 78 2.00 14.96 3.11
N ILE A 79 2.25 16.25 2.91
CA ILE A 79 3.21 17.00 3.73
C ILE A 79 2.79 17.00 5.19
N SER A 80 1.49 17.15 5.47
CA SER A 80 1.00 17.17 6.86
C SER A 80 1.23 15.85 7.58
N PHE A 81 1.26 14.74 6.86
CA PHE A 81 1.55 13.43 7.45
C PHE A 81 3.05 13.12 7.51
N LEU A 82 3.78 13.45 6.45
CA LEU A 82 5.21 13.12 6.38
C LEU A 82 6.07 14.00 7.27
N TRP A 83 5.67 15.24 7.49
CA TRP A 83 6.38 16.21 8.34
C TRP A 83 5.41 16.93 9.25
N GLU A 84 4.70 16.17 10.08
CA GLU A 84 3.63 16.69 10.94
C GLU A 84 4.10 17.75 11.94
N ASP A 85 5.36 17.69 12.36
CA ASP A 85 5.93 18.61 13.33
C ASP A 85 6.56 19.85 12.71
N GLU A 86 6.55 19.97 11.37
CA GLU A 86 7.17 21.09 10.69
C GLU A 86 6.10 21.94 10.00
N PRO A 87 6.21 23.28 10.10
CA PRO A 87 5.27 24.15 9.41
C PRO A 87 5.46 24.07 7.90
N ALA A 88 4.38 24.21 7.16
CA ALA A 88 4.45 24.25 5.70
C ALA A 88 5.30 25.42 5.24
N SER A 89 6.20 25.16 4.30
CA SER A 89 7.13 26.16 3.78
C SER A 89 7.58 25.76 2.38
N PRO A 90 8.14 26.69 1.59
CA PRO A 90 8.70 26.32 0.28
C PRO A 90 9.74 25.22 0.36
N VAL A 91 10.51 25.18 1.46
CA VAL A 91 11.51 24.13 1.69
C VAL A 91 10.85 22.75 1.82
N ILE A 92 9.76 22.66 2.57
CA ILE A 92 9.03 21.40 2.76
C ILE A 92 8.41 20.95 1.44
N TYR A 93 7.82 21.85 0.66
CA TYR A 93 7.29 21.51 -0.66
C TYR A 93 8.40 21.00 -1.59
N SER A 94 9.57 21.58 -1.51
CA SER A 94 10.72 21.11 -2.29
C SER A 94 11.14 19.69 -1.87
N ARG A 95 11.16 19.42 -0.57
CA ARG A 95 11.43 18.07 -0.04
C ARG A 95 10.39 17.06 -0.53
N TYR A 96 9.13 17.45 -0.49
CA TYR A 96 8.05 16.58 -0.93
C TYR A 96 8.20 16.20 -2.41
N ARG A 97 8.52 17.19 -3.27
CA ARG A 97 8.71 16.92 -4.70
C ARG A 97 9.83 15.90 -4.92
N LYS A 98 10.91 15.99 -4.15
CA LYS A 98 12.02 15.03 -4.24
C LYS A 98 11.60 13.64 -3.77
N VAL A 99 10.83 13.57 -2.68
CA VAL A 99 10.32 12.31 -2.14
C VAL A 99 9.40 11.64 -3.17
N ALA A 100 8.49 12.41 -3.75
CA ALA A 100 7.55 11.90 -4.76
C ALA A 100 8.29 11.42 -6.01
N LEU A 101 9.31 12.15 -6.44
CA LEU A 101 10.12 11.75 -7.59
C LEU A 101 10.90 10.46 -7.31
N ARG A 102 11.46 10.33 -6.11
CA ARG A 102 12.17 9.11 -5.71
C ARG A 102 11.24 7.91 -5.68
N LEU A 103 10.01 8.09 -5.21
CA LEU A 103 9.01 7.02 -5.25
C LEU A 103 8.73 6.62 -6.68
N LYS A 104 8.45 7.59 -7.54
CA LYS A 104 8.18 7.33 -8.95
C LYS A 104 9.32 6.56 -9.61
N ASN A 105 10.56 7.02 -9.41
CA ASN A 105 11.73 6.39 -10.00
C ASN A 105 11.91 4.95 -9.49
N LEU A 106 11.66 4.71 -8.21
CA LEU A 106 11.75 3.38 -7.64
C LEU A 106 10.71 2.44 -8.25
N LEU A 107 9.46 2.90 -8.37
CA LEU A 107 8.41 2.10 -8.98
C LEU A 107 8.70 1.80 -10.46
N GLU A 108 9.30 2.76 -11.17
CA GLU A 108 9.74 2.56 -12.56
C GLU A 108 10.86 1.51 -12.63
N GLU A 109 11.80 1.55 -11.68
CA GLU A 109 12.89 0.57 -11.61
C GLU A 109 12.37 -0.86 -11.48
N TYR A 110 11.30 -1.04 -10.72
CA TYR A 110 10.64 -2.34 -10.56
C TYR A 110 9.56 -2.62 -11.60
N GLU A 111 9.41 -1.72 -12.58
CA GLU A 111 8.44 -1.85 -13.67
C GLU A 111 6.98 -1.90 -13.19
N ILE A 112 6.69 -1.20 -12.10
CA ILE A 112 5.34 -1.13 -11.51
C ILE A 112 4.86 0.31 -11.31
N ALA A 113 5.36 1.26 -12.10
CA ALA A 113 4.99 2.67 -11.97
C ALA A 113 3.48 2.91 -12.12
N ASP A 114 2.80 2.03 -12.83
CA ASP A 114 1.37 2.13 -13.11
C ASP A 114 0.47 1.83 -11.89
N VAL A 115 1.03 1.38 -10.78
CA VAL A 115 0.23 1.18 -9.55
C VAL A 115 -0.08 2.50 -8.85
N VAL A 116 0.59 3.58 -9.23
CA VAL A 116 0.32 4.93 -8.71
C VAL A 116 -0.04 5.84 -9.87
N GLU A 117 -1.12 6.59 -9.71
CA GLU A 117 -1.56 7.60 -10.67
C GLU A 117 -1.29 8.99 -10.08
N ALA A 118 -0.71 9.87 -10.89
CA ALA A 118 -0.49 11.28 -10.51
C ALA A 118 -1.25 12.17 -11.49
N VAL A 119 -2.11 13.03 -10.97
CA VAL A 119 -2.95 13.95 -11.75
C VAL A 119 -3.00 15.28 -11.04
N ASP A 120 -2.59 16.36 -11.72
CA ASP A 120 -2.69 17.72 -11.19
C ASP A 120 -2.08 17.86 -9.78
N GLY A 121 -0.92 17.25 -9.57
CA GLY A 121 -0.19 17.36 -8.31
C GLY A 121 -0.70 16.48 -7.19
N LYS A 122 -1.75 15.71 -7.40
CA LYS A 122 -2.26 14.74 -6.43
C LYS A 122 -2.00 13.31 -6.92
N ARG A 123 -1.96 12.37 -5.99
CA ARG A 123 -1.60 10.99 -6.29
C ARG A 123 -2.55 10.03 -5.62
N ARG A 124 -2.71 8.85 -6.21
CA ARG A 124 -3.47 7.76 -5.62
C ARG A 124 -2.89 6.41 -6.03
N ILE A 125 -3.14 5.41 -5.20
CA ILE A 125 -2.88 4.05 -5.59
C ILE A 125 -4.02 3.53 -6.48
N ILE A 126 -3.69 2.68 -7.44
CA ILE A 126 -4.69 1.98 -8.25
C ILE A 126 -4.93 0.62 -7.60
N CYS A 127 -6.00 0.52 -6.83
CA CYS A 127 -6.29 -0.67 -6.02
C CYS A 127 -6.39 -1.95 -6.86
N GLU A 128 -6.86 -1.83 -8.09
CA GLU A 128 -7.08 -2.97 -8.99
C GLU A 128 -5.77 -3.59 -9.49
N ARG A 129 -4.65 -2.95 -9.23
CA ARG A 129 -3.33 -3.40 -9.71
C ARG A 129 -2.42 -3.92 -8.61
N VAL A 130 -2.94 -4.00 -7.39
CA VAL A 130 -2.17 -4.46 -6.23
C VAL A 130 -2.97 -5.46 -5.41
N ASN A 131 -2.26 -6.29 -4.67
CA ASN A 131 -2.84 -7.26 -3.74
C ASN A 131 -2.44 -6.81 -2.34
N CYS A 132 -3.42 -6.33 -1.56
CA CYS A 132 -3.18 -5.71 -0.27
C CYS A 132 -4.03 -6.40 0.80
N ASP A 133 -3.40 -6.76 1.92
CA ASP A 133 -4.09 -7.44 3.03
C ASP A 133 -5.25 -6.61 3.58
N LEU A 134 -5.05 -5.29 3.73
CA LEU A 134 -6.12 -4.39 4.17
C LEU A 134 -7.32 -4.47 3.22
N TYR A 135 -7.06 -4.40 1.92
CA TYR A 135 -8.13 -4.38 0.92
C TYR A 135 -8.90 -5.70 0.91
N ASP A 136 -8.18 -6.81 1.01
CA ASP A 136 -8.80 -8.12 1.10
C ASP A 136 -9.65 -8.25 2.36
N TYR A 137 -9.11 -7.81 3.50
CA TYR A 137 -9.84 -7.83 4.77
C TYR A 137 -11.13 -7.01 4.70
N LEU A 138 -11.07 -5.84 4.10
CA LEU A 138 -12.22 -4.92 4.01
C LEU A 138 -13.32 -5.43 3.07
N THR A 139 -13.07 -6.45 2.26
CA THR A 139 -14.11 -7.05 1.43
C THR A 139 -15.19 -7.73 2.26
N GLY A 140 -14.87 -8.13 3.50
CA GLY A 140 -15.77 -8.88 4.36
C GLY A 140 -15.88 -10.35 4.01
N ILE A 141 -15.09 -10.81 3.04
CA ILE A 141 -15.10 -12.22 2.65
C ILE A 141 -14.49 -13.05 3.78
N GLU A 142 -15.19 -14.11 4.18
CA GLU A 142 -14.86 -14.94 5.34
C GLU A 142 -13.40 -15.40 5.38
N LYS A 143 -12.85 -15.83 4.26
CA LYS A 143 -11.48 -16.34 4.21
C LYS A 143 -10.42 -15.30 4.56
N TYR A 144 -10.76 -14.01 4.47
CA TYR A 144 -9.84 -12.92 4.82
C TYR A 144 -10.03 -12.43 6.24
N SER A 145 -11.01 -12.95 6.97
CA SER A 145 -11.34 -12.48 8.33
C SER A 145 -10.20 -12.64 9.33
N GLN A 146 -9.25 -13.53 9.08
CA GLN A 146 -8.12 -13.80 9.95
C GLN A 146 -6.88 -12.96 9.61
N LEU A 147 -6.92 -12.14 8.57
CA LEU A 147 -5.76 -11.36 8.17
C LEU A 147 -5.38 -10.29 9.19
N PHE A 148 -6.38 -9.60 9.75
CA PHE A 148 -6.13 -8.57 10.76
C PHE A 148 -5.95 -9.21 12.13
N LYS A 149 -4.81 -8.95 12.77
CA LYS A 149 -4.44 -9.51 14.07
C LYS A 149 -4.08 -8.43 15.09
N GLY A 150 -4.60 -7.23 14.90
CA GLY A 150 -4.48 -6.17 15.88
C GLY A 150 -3.37 -5.15 15.63
N SER A 151 -2.63 -5.26 14.53
CA SER A 151 -1.61 -4.24 14.21
C SER A 151 -1.71 -3.81 12.75
N TYR A 152 -1.42 -2.54 12.52
CA TYR A 152 -1.56 -1.91 11.21
C TYR A 152 -0.54 -0.79 11.07
N LEU A 153 0.26 -0.83 9.98
CA LEU A 153 1.25 0.19 9.63
C LEU A 153 2.07 0.66 10.85
N THR A 154 2.63 -0.29 11.58
CA THR A 154 3.31 0.01 12.85
C THR A 154 4.53 0.93 12.69
N ASN A 155 5.02 1.13 11.47
CA ASN A 155 6.07 2.10 11.16
C ASN A 155 5.62 3.55 11.35
N TYR A 156 4.29 3.82 11.28
CA TYR A 156 3.79 5.19 11.15
C TYR A 156 2.69 5.48 12.15
N SER A 157 2.86 6.56 12.94
CA SER A 157 1.90 6.96 13.97
C SER A 157 0.52 7.31 13.37
N TRP A 158 0.51 7.90 12.18
CA TRP A 158 -0.75 8.27 11.53
C TRP A 158 -1.60 7.06 11.13
N GLY A 159 -1.04 5.87 11.12
CA GLY A 159 -1.79 4.63 10.87
C GLY A 159 -2.79 4.29 11.97
N GLU A 160 -2.66 4.90 13.14
CA GLU A 160 -3.55 4.64 14.28
C GLU A 160 -5.01 4.99 14.00
N THR A 161 -5.27 5.96 13.14
CA THR A 161 -6.64 6.31 12.77
C THR A 161 -7.34 5.14 12.10
N THR A 162 -6.71 4.57 11.08
CA THR A 162 -7.25 3.40 10.39
C THR A 162 -7.28 2.18 11.30
N LEU A 163 -6.26 2.02 12.15
CA LEU A 163 -6.25 0.94 13.12
C LEU A 163 -7.49 1.00 14.03
N GLY A 164 -7.84 2.19 14.50
CA GLY A 164 -9.05 2.38 15.31
C GLY A 164 -10.32 1.99 14.55
N GLU A 165 -10.40 2.29 13.26
CA GLU A 165 -11.53 1.90 12.43
C GLU A 165 -11.63 0.38 12.28
N LEU A 166 -10.50 -0.31 12.21
CA LEU A 166 -10.47 -1.77 12.04
C LEU A 166 -10.97 -2.52 13.27
N TYR A 167 -10.91 -1.90 14.44
CA TYR A 167 -11.45 -2.49 15.67
C TYR A 167 -12.97 -2.33 15.79
N ASN A 168 -13.55 -1.48 15.00
CA ASN A 168 -15.00 -1.27 15.00
C ASN A 168 -15.66 -2.10 13.89
#